data_1a2082f96c0076b75c1907fbacffc009
#
_entry.id   1a2082f96c0076b75c1907fbacffc009
#
_cell.length_a   1.000
_cell.length_b   1.000
_cell.length_c   1.000
_cell.angle_alpha   90.00
_cell.angle_beta   90.00
_cell.angle_gamma   90.00
#
_symmetry.space_group_name_H-M   'P 1'
#
loop_
_entity.id
_entity.type
_entity.pdbx_description
1 polymer ?
#
loop_
_entity_poly.entity_id
_entity_poly.type
_entity_poly.pdbx_seq_one_letter_code
_entity_poly.pdbx_strand_id
1 'polypeptide(L)'
;MAIVELNRLTKRYGKRRGIEELTFSIEEGEIFGFIGPNGAGKSTTIRLLLNLIHPTAGSAKVFGKDIVRDSRDIRRDTGYLPSEVHYYDDMKVADLLRYSAGFHGKLDENRMRRLAERLALDLSRKIADLSFGNRKK
;
A
#
# COMPACT_ATOMS: atom_id res chain seq x y z
N MET A 1 -19.69 -7.54 4.56
CA MET A 1 -19.37 -7.91 3.16
C MET A 1 -17.86 -7.89 3.02
N ALA A 2 -17.27 -8.98 2.53
CA ALA A 2 -15.81 -9.10 2.44
C ALA A 2 -15.23 -8.02 1.49
N ILE A 3 -14.27 -7.26 1.99
CA ILE A 3 -13.59 -6.21 1.25
C ILE A 3 -12.32 -6.74 0.58
N VAL A 4 -11.72 -7.79 1.16
CA VAL A 4 -10.60 -8.54 0.59
C VAL A 4 -10.93 -10.03 0.66
N GLU A 5 -10.76 -10.74 -0.44
CA GLU A 5 -10.98 -12.17 -0.53
C GLU A 5 -9.81 -12.82 -1.25
N LEU A 6 -9.22 -13.85 -0.64
CA LEU A 6 -8.19 -14.68 -1.26
C LEU A 6 -8.71 -16.11 -1.39
N ASN A 7 -8.50 -16.71 -2.55
CA ASN A 7 -8.86 -18.12 -2.80
C ASN A 7 -7.65 -18.86 -3.36
N ARG A 8 -7.01 -19.66 -2.50
CA ARG A 8 -5.82 -20.46 -2.80
C ARG A 8 -4.74 -19.67 -3.52
N LEU A 9 -4.59 -18.38 -3.12
CA LEU A 9 -3.62 -17.48 -3.75
C LEU A 9 -2.21 -18.00 -3.56
N THR A 10 -1.49 -18.17 -4.67
CA THR A 10 -0.17 -18.78 -4.69
C THR A 10 0.81 -17.90 -5.45
N LYS A 11 2.02 -17.75 -4.91
CA LYS A 11 3.15 -17.12 -5.60
C LYS A 11 4.41 -17.96 -5.41
N ARG A 12 4.99 -18.40 -6.51
CA ARG A 12 6.28 -19.09 -6.55
C ARG A 12 7.31 -18.25 -7.30
N TYR A 13 8.54 -18.25 -6.82
CA TYR A 13 9.69 -17.60 -7.46
C TYR A 13 10.66 -18.69 -7.96
N GLY A 14 10.37 -19.28 -9.12
CA GLY A 14 11.07 -20.47 -9.60
C GLY A 14 10.97 -21.60 -8.58
N LYS A 15 12.11 -22.07 -8.05
CA LYS A 15 12.15 -23.11 -7.01
C LYS A 15 11.92 -22.60 -5.58
N ARG A 16 11.89 -21.26 -5.36
CA ARG A 16 11.69 -20.68 -4.04
C ARG A 16 10.20 -20.42 -3.76
N ARG A 17 9.77 -20.73 -2.54
CA ARG A 17 8.42 -20.45 -2.07
C ARG A 17 8.25 -18.93 -1.84
N GLY A 18 7.11 -18.40 -2.25
CA GLY A 18 6.63 -17.11 -1.81
C GLY A 18 5.47 -17.29 -0.85
N ILE A 19 4.25 -17.56 -1.38
CA ILE A 19 3.06 -17.98 -0.61
C ILE A 19 2.43 -19.17 -1.32
N GLU A 20 1.74 -20.02 -0.59
CA GLU A 20 1.11 -21.23 -1.14
C GLU A 20 -0.31 -21.39 -0.61
N GLU A 21 -1.27 -21.47 -1.53
CA GLU A 21 -2.70 -21.71 -1.28
C GLU A 21 -3.34 -20.85 -0.17
N LEU A 22 -2.92 -19.59 -0.07
CA LEU A 22 -3.43 -18.67 0.95
C LEU A 22 -4.91 -18.39 0.72
N THR A 23 -5.74 -18.66 1.72
CA THR A 23 -7.19 -18.45 1.66
C THR A 23 -7.65 -17.79 2.95
N PHE A 24 -8.20 -16.59 2.84
CA PHE A 24 -8.89 -15.86 3.91
C PHE A 24 -9.72 -14.71 3.33
N SER A 25 -10.55 -14.11 4.16
CA SER A 25 -11.27 -12.88 3.84
C SER A 25 -11.10 -11.83 4.94
N ILE A 26 -11.28 -10.58 4.58
CA ILE A 26 -11.31 -9.43 5.49
C ILE A 26 -12.62 -8.69 5.24
N GLU A 27 -13.36 -8.41 6.31
CA GLU A 27 -14.63 -7.70 6.21
C GLU A 27 -14.43 -6.18 6.19
N GLU A 28 -15.44 -5.48 5.68
CA GLU A 28 -15.45 -4.02 5.69
C GLU A 28 -15.41 -3.47 7.12
N GLY A 29 -14.56 -2.47 7.36
CA GLY A 29 -14.35 -1.86 8.68
C GLY A 29 -13.46 -2.65 9.62
N GLU A 30 -12.96 -3.81 9.20
CA GLU A 30 -12.08 -4.66 10.02
C GLU A 30 -10.65 -4.11 10.08
N ILE A 31 -10.02 -4.21 11.25
CA ILE A 31 -8.57 -4.04 11.43
C ILE A 31 -7.94 -5.42 11.45
N PHE A 32 -7.31 -5.80 10.34
CA PHE A 32 -6.73 -7.13 10.18
C PHE A 32 -5.21 -7.12 10.42
N GLY A 33 -4.74 -7.97 11.35
CA GLY A 33 -3.32 -8.16 11.66
C GLY A 33 -2.73 -9.34 10.90
N PHE A 34 -1.79 -9.07 9.97
CA PHE A 34 -1.08 -10.11 9.23
C PHE A 34 0.30 -10.36 9.86
N ILE A 35 0.38 -11.33 10.77
CA ILE A 35 1.54 -11.60 11.62
C ILE A 35 2.26 -12.87 11.15
N GLY A 36 3.57 -12.88 11.27
CA GLY A 36 4.41 -14.04 10.94
C GLY A 36 5.89 -13.68 10.89
N PRO A 37 6.79 -14.67 10.88
CA PRO A 37 8.24 -14.45 10.81
C PRO A 37 8.66 -13.80 9.49
N ASN A 38 9.91 -13.36 9.43
CA ASN A 38 10.49 -12.88 8.16
C ASN A 38 10.53 -14.04 7.15
N GLY A 39 10.13 -13.72 5.92
CA GLY A 39 9.99 -14.74 4.87
C GLY A 39 8.64 -15.48 4.83
N ALA A 40 7.72 -15.24 5.77
CA ALA A 40 6.39 -15.88 5.79
C ALA A 40 5.45 -15.45 4.64
N GLY A 41 5.88 -14.54 3.75
CA GLY A 41 5.09 -14.13 2.59
C GLY A 41 4.18 -12.91 2.82
N LYS A 42 4.24 -12.24 3.98
CA LYS A 42 3.39 -11.07 4.29
C LYS A 42 3.47 -9.98 3.21
N SER A 43 4.67 -9.51 2.93
CA SER A 43 4.89 -8.47 1.89
C SER A 43 4.57 -8.99 0.48
N THR A 44 4.78 -10.26 0.22
CA THR A 44 4.40 -10.91 -1.04
C THR A 44 2.89 -10.86 -1.24
N THR A 45 2.12 -11.19 -0.20
CA THR A 45 0.65 -11.13 -0.23
C THR A 45 0.15 -9.71 -0.51
N ILE A 46 0.66 -8.71 0.20
CA ILE A 46 0.28 -7.30 -0.02
C ILE A 46 0.60 -6.87 -1.46
N ARG A 47 1.79 -7.22 -1.96
CA ARG A 47 2.17 -6.89 -3.36
C ARG A 47 1.29 -7.58 -4.40
N LEU A 48 0.82 -8.79 -4.13
CA LEU A 48 -0.15 -9.50 -4.99
C LEU A 48 -1.50 -8.79 -5.01
N LEU A 49 -2.03 -8.41 -3.84
CA LEU A 49 -3.32 -7.71 -3.73
C LEU A 49 -3.32 -6.38 -4.50
N LEU A 50 -2.17 -5.70 -4.56
CA LEU A 50 -1.98 -4.47 -5.32
C LEU A 50 -1.55 -4.70 -6.78
N ASN A 51 -1.40 -5.96 -7.20
CA ASN A 51 -0.87 -6.35 -8.52
C ASN A 51 0.48 -5.70 -8.85
N LEU A 52 1.34 -5.51 -7.84
CA LEU A 52 2.75 -5.13 -8.03
C LEU A 52 3.59 -6.34 -8.47
N ILE A 53 3.10 -7.53 -8.23
CA ILE A 53 3.59 -8.82 -8.73
C ILE A 53 2.38 -9.69 -9.10
N HIS A 54 2.52 -10.57 -10.07
CA HIS A 54 1.43 -11.45 -10.52
C HIS A 54 1.40 -12.77 -9.73
N PRO A 55 0.20 -13.31 -9.42
CA PRO A 55 0.04 -14.62 -8.84
C PRO A 55 0.50 -15.72 -9.81
N THR A 56 0.95 -16.85 -9.26
CA THR A 56 1.27 -18.05 -10.04
C THR A 56 0.04 -18.94 -10.19
N ALA A 57 -0.82 -18.97 -9.17
CA ALA A 57 -2.09 -19.69 -9.16
C ALA A 57 -3.05 -19.10 -8.13
N GLY A 58 -4.31 -19.53 -8.14
CA GLY A 58 -5.35 -19.00 -7.28
C GLY A 58 -5.84 -17.62 -7.75
N SER A 59 -6.66 -16.98 -6.93
CA SER A 59 -7.25 -15.68 -7.23
C SER A 59 -7.44 -14.85 -5.97
N ALA A 60 -7.60 -13.55 -6.13
CA ALA A 60 -8.03 -12.68 -5.04
C ALA A 60 -8.86 -11.53 -5.59
N LYS A 61 -9.71 -10.98 -4.71
CA LYS A 61 -10.50 -9.78 -4.97
C LYS A 61 -10.26 -8.74 -3.89
N VAL A 62 -10.27 -7.47 -4.28
CA VAL A 62 -10.29 -6.31 -3.40
C VAL A 62 -11.43 -5.41 -3.84
N PHE A 63 -12.30 -5.00 -2.93
CA PHE A 63 -13.53 -4.27 -3.24
C PHE A 63 -14.44 -5.01 -4.25
N GLY A 64 -14.47 -6.36 -4.19
CA GLY A 64 -15.18 -7.19 -5.16
C GLY A 64 -14.54 -7.27 -6.56
N LYS A 65 -13.43 -6.57 -6.81
CA LYS A 65 -12.71 -6.46 -8.09
C LYS A 65 -11.53 -7.45 -8.14
N ASP A 66 -11.29 -8.02 -9.31
CA ASP A 66 -10.17 -8.95 -9.52
C ASP A 66 -8.82 -8.22 -9.49
N ILE A 67 -7.86 -8.74 -8.69
CA ILE A 67 -6.56 -8.08 -8.47
C ILE A 67 -5.71 -7.93 -9.72
N VAL A 68 -5.93 -8.74 -10.76
CA VAL A 68 -5.16 -8.68 -12.01
C VAL A 68 -5.88 -7.81 -13.02
N ARG A 69 -7.16 -8.08 -13.29
CA ARG A 69 -7.94 -7.38 -14.32
C ARG A 69 -8.26 -5.95 -13.96
N ASP A 70 -8.64 -5.72 -12.71
CA ASP A 70 -9.16 -4.43 -12.22
C ASP A 70 -8.12 -3.68 -11.37
N SER A 71 -6.84 -4.02 -11.49
CA SER A 71 -5.75 -3.56 -10.63
C SER A 71 -5.62 -2.02 -10.56
N ARG A 72 -5.93 -1.31 -11.65
CA ARG A 72 -5.89 0.15 -11.68
C ARG A 72 -6.93 0.77 -10.73
N ASP A 73 -8.16 0.25 -10.77
CA ASP A 73 -9.26 0.72 -9.93
C ASP A 73 -9.02 0.39 -8.46
N ILE A 74 -8.50 -0.81 -8.19
CA ILE A 74 -8.11 -1.21 -6.83
C ILE A 74 -7.07 -0.24 -6.27
N ARG A 75 -6.00 0.03 -7.01
CA ARG A 75 -4.93 0.95 -6.55
C ARG A 75 -5.39 2.38 -6.38
N ARG A 76 -6.35 2.85 -7.18
CA ARG A 76 -6.93 4.19 -7.02
C ARG A 76 -7.62 4.36 -5.66
N ASP A 77 -8.28 3.30 -5.19
CA ASP A 77 -9.09 3.31 -3.97
C ASP A 77 -8.33 2.74 -2.74
N THR A 78 -7.04 2.40 -2.91
CA THR A 78 -6.21 1.79 -1.85
C THR A 78 -5.02 2.67 -1.49
N GLY A 79 -4.84 2.97 -0.20
CA GLY A 79 -3.59 3.52 0.33
C GLY A 79 -2.58 2.41 0.62
N TYR A 80 -1.32 2.59 0.23
CA TYR A 80 -0.24 1.65 0.49
C TYR A 80 0.98 2.36 1.07
N LEU A 81 1.42 1.92 2.25
CA LEU A 81 2.66 2.39 2.87
C LEU A 81 3.64 1.21 2.95
N PRO A 82 4.69 1.18 2.11
CA PRO A 82 5.70 0.13 2.15
C PRO A 82 6.62 0.24 3.38
N SER A 83 7.33 -0.85 3.69
CA SER A 83 8.33 -0.87 4.77
C SER A 83 9.47 0.12 4.52
N GLU A 84 9.87 0.28 3.28
CA GLU A 84 10.88 1.25 2.84
C GLU A 84 10.22 2.25 1.89
N VAL A 85 10.44 3.52 2.15
CA VAL A 85 9.94 4.62 1.34
C VAL A 85 11.12 5.38 0.73
N HIS A 86 11.04 5.62 -0.57
CA HIS A 86 11.99 6.41 -1.32
C HIS A 86 11.25 7.56 -1.98
N TYR A 87 11.65 8.77 -1.66
CA TYR A 87 11.06 9.99 -2.18
C TYR A 87 12.15 10.85 -2.84
N TYR A 88 11.76 11.98 -3.38
CA TYR A 88 12.67 12.98 -3.93
C TYR A 88 13.29 13.78 -2.79
N ASP A 89 14.50 13.45 -2.40
CA ASP A 89 15.17 13.96 -1.20
C ASP A 89 15.31 15.51 -1.20
N ASP A 90 15.48 16.12 -2.35
CA ASP A 90 15.63 17.58 -2.50
C ASP A 90 14.29 18.35 -2.43
N MET A 91 13.17 17.66 -2.52
CA MET A 91 11.85 18.30 -2.43
C MET A 91 11.49 18.65 -0.99
N LYS A 92 10.72 19.73 -0.82
CA LYS A 92 10.03 19.98 0.45
C LYS A 92 8.85 19.03 0.61
N VAL A 93 8.47 18.75 1.86
CA VAL A 93 7.32 17.89 2.17
C VAL A 93 6.06 18.39 1.47
N ALA A 94 5.77 19.68 1.54
CA ALA A 94 4.60 20.27 0.88
C ALA A 94 4.61 20.04 -0.63
N ASP A 95 5.76 20.16 -1.28
CA ASP A 95 5.88 20.03 -2.72
C ASP A 95 5.72 18.56 -3.17
N LEU A 96 6.27 17.62 -2.39
CA LEU A 96 6.07 16.18 -2.62
C LEU A 96 4.59 15.80 -2.50
N LEU A 97 3.88 16.31 -1.47
CA LEU A 97 2.46 16.04 -1.28
C LEU A 97 1.61 16.61 -2.42
N ARG A 98 1.91 17.83 -2.89
CA ARG A 98 1.26 18.42 -4.06
C ARG A 98 1.51 17.62 -5.33
N TYR A 99 2.75 17.23 -5.55
CA TYR A 99 3.15 16.40 -6.69
C TYR A 99 2.38 15.06 -6.68
N SER A 100 2.35 14.37 -5.53
CA SER A 100 1.64 13.10 -5.38
C SER A 100 0.14 13.24 -5.58
N ALA A 101 -0.47 14.29 -5.03
CA ALA A 101 -1.89 14.56 -5.17
C ALA A 101 -2.30 14.84 -6.62
N GLY A 102 -1.40 15.38 -7.43
CA GLY A 102 -1.63 15.61 -8.87
C GLY A 102 -2.01 14.35 -9.66
N PHE A 103 -1.62 13.16 -9.19
CA PHE A 103 -2.02 11.89 -9.81
C PHE A 103 -3.44 11.44 -9.43
N HIS A 104 -4.03 12.03 -8.38
CA HIS A 104 -5.35 11.67 -7.83
C HIS A 104 -6.41 12.75 -8.00
N GLY A 105 -6.08 13.88 -8.65
CA GLY A 105 -6.97 15.01 -8.87
C GLY A 105 -6.55 16.27 -8.14
N LYS A 106 -7.50 17.06 -7.65
CA LYS A 106 -7.19 18.32 -6.94
C LYS A 106 -6.83 18.06 -5.48
N LEU A 107 -5.72 18.65 -5.04
CA LEU A 107 -5.32 18.65 -3.64
C LEU A 107 -6.23 19.61 -2.83
N ASP A 108 -6.75 19.14 -1.71
CA ASP A 108 -7.31 19.98 -0.66
C ASP A 108 -6.17 20.45 0.28
N GLU A 109 -5.70 21.67 0.07
CA GLU A 109 -4.61 22.27 0.86
C GLU A 109 -4.98 22.37 2.36
N ASN A 110 -6.25 22.61 2.70
CA ASN A 110 -6.69 22.67 4.09
C ASN A 110 -6.64 21.30 4.76
N ARG A 111 -7.06 20.26 4.03
CA ARG A 111 -6.96 18.88 4.51
C ARG A 111 -5.50 18.46 4.70
N MET A 112 -4.63 18.81 3.75
CA MET A 112 -3.18 18.54 3.86
C MET A 112 -2.59 19.17 5.12
N ARG A 113 -2.87 20.44 5.39
CA ARG A 113 -2.38 21.16 6.58
C ARG A 113 -2.88 20.52 7.87
N ARG A 114 -4.19 20.25 7.98
CA ARG A 114 -4.77 19.59 9.16
C ARG A 114 -4.14 18.21 9.44
N LEU A 115 -3.88 17.42 8.40
CA LEU A 115 -3.24 16.12 8.56
C LEU A 115 -1.77 16.26 8.98
N ALA A 116 -1.04 17.21 8.39
CA ALA A 116 0.34 17.50 8.76
C ALA A 116 0.45 17.93 10.24
N GLU A 117 -0.44 18.80 10.71
CA GLU A 117 -0.52 19.19 12.13
C GLU A 117 -0.78 18.00 13.05
N ARG A 118 -1.79 17.17 12.72
CA ARG A 118 -2.12 15.96 13.52
C ARG A 118 -0.96 14.97 13.60
N LEU A 119 -0.16 14.88 12.55
CA LEU A 119 1.00 13.99 12.47
C LEU A 119 2.30 14.67 12.94
N ALA A 120 2.26 15.91 13.37
CA ALA A 120 3.43 16.74 13.72
C ALA A 120 4.50 16.69 12.60
N LEU A 121 4.05 16.91 11.35
CA LEU A 121 4.88 16.90 10.16
C LEU A 121 5.11 18.33 9.66
N ASP A 122 6.36 18.76 9.62
CA ASP A 122 6.75 20.09 9.13
C ASP A 122 6.77 20.09 7.59
N LEU A 123 5.80 20.79 7.00
CA LEU A 123 5.63 20.90 5.55
C LEU A 123 6.75 21.70 4.84
N SER A 124 7.50 22.53 5.59
CA SER A 124 8.56 23.37 5.04
C SER A 124 9.91 22.68 4.91
N ARG A 125 10.10 21.56 5.60
CA ARG A 125 11.36 20.81 5.61
C ARG A 125 11.59 20.06 4.31
N LYS A 126 12.86 19.86 3.96
CA LYS A 126 13.25 18.93 2.89
C LYS A 126 13.05 17.49 3.34
N ILE A 127 12.73 16.63 2.39
CA ILE A 127 12.58 15.19 2.64
C ILE A 127 13.89 14.58 3.19
N ALA A 128 15.04 15.01 2.67
CA ALA A 128 16.36 14.58 3.15
C ALA A 128 16.54 14.78 4.66
N ASP A 129 15.98 15.86 5.22
CA ASP A 129 16.14 16.24 6.63
C ASP A 129 15.17 15.51 7.56
N LEU A 130 14.29 14.67 7.04
CA LEU A 130 13.33 13.92 7.83
C LEU A 130 13.93 12.63 8.37
N SER A 131 13.61 12.30 9.63
CA SER A 131 13.85 10.97 10.17
C SER A 131 13.07 9.90 9.40
N PHE A 132 13.50 8.66 9.48
CA PHE A 132 12.80 7.53 8.85
C PHE A 132 11.32 7.46 9.24
N GLY A 133 10.98 7.69 10.51
CA GLY A 133 9.60 7.74 10.99
C GLY A 133 8.80 8.89 10.39
N ASN A 134 9.40 10.08 10.28
CA ASN A 134 8.75 11.25 9.69
C ASN A 134 8.52 11.10 8.18
N ARG A 135 9.37 10.38 7.47
CA ARG A 135 9.15 10.06 6.04
C ARG A 135 7.94 9.15 5.80
N LYS A 136 7.45 8.46 6.84
CA LYS A 136 6.27 7.57 6.78
C LYS A 136 4.96 8.23 7.21
N LYS A 137 5.00 9.45 7.68
CA LYS A 137 3.79 10.21 8.01
C LYS A 137 3.11 10.76 6.78
#